data_66cafd2d9c596a6d13cfef07aaab76b6
#
_entry.id   66cafd2d9c596a6d13cfef07aaab76b6
#
_cell.length_a   1.000
_cell.length_b   1.000
_cell.length_c   1.000
_cell.angle_alpha   90.00
_cell.angle_beta   90.00
_cell.angle_gamma   90.00
#
_symmetry.space_group_name_H-M   'P 1'
#
loop_
_entity.id
_entity.type
_entity.pdbx_description
1 polymer ?
#
loop_
_entity_poly.entity_id
_entity_poly.type
_entity_poly.pdbx_seq_one_letter_code
_entity_poly.pdbx_strand_id
1 'polypeptide(L)'
;MTDGSLTRAQAGDGDAFARLVEPFRRELQVPCYRMLGSVQDAEDALQDTLLSAWQGLAAFEGRSSIRTWLYRVATSRCLDALRSARRRPALAPPPAGLHPPKPTRLGDLFWLEPCPDALLEGLTDNTPGPEARYEAMEAISLAFVTALQLLPPRQRAAVVLRDVLGFPASEAARVSARPRNR
;
A
#
# COMPACT_ATOMS: atom_id res chain seq x y z
N MET A 1 -24.44 2.15 11.13
CA MET A 1 -25.01 2.07 9.76
C MET A 1 -24.24 1.15 8.81
N THR A 2 -23.15 0.51 9.24
CA THR A 2 -22.25 -0.30 8.39
C THR A 2 -22.73 -1.76 8.18
N ASP A 3 -23.54 -2.31 9.08
CA ASP A 3 -23.93 -3.73 9.05
C ASP A 3 -24.78 -4.13 7.84
N GLY A 4 -25.76 -3.32 7.46
CA GLY A 4 -26.62 -3.62 6.32
C GLY A 4 -25.90 -3.58 4.96
N SER A 5 -24.90 -2.70 4.80
CA SER A 5 -24.13 -2.60 3.57
C SER A 5 -23.14 -3.76 3.43
N LEU A 6 -22.56 -4.22 4.54
CA LEU A 6 -21.66 -5.36 4.55
C LEU A 6 -22.41 -6.65 4.17
N THR A 7 -23.55 -6.91 4.78
CA THR A 7 -24.35 -8.11 4.49
C THR A 7 -24.79 -8.17 3.03
N ARG A 8 -25.22 -7.03 2.46
CA ARG A 8 -25.59 -6.95 1.03
C ARG A 8 -24.39 -7.18 0.12
N ALA A 9 -23.24 -6.57 0.44
CA ALA A 9 -22.02 -6.77 -0.31
C ALA A 9 -21.54 -8.24 -0.26
N GLN A 10 -21.66 -8.90 0.90
CA GLN A 10 -21.38 -10.34 1.04
C GLN A 10 -22.34 -11.22 0.24
N ALA A 11 -23.57 -10.77 0.01
CA ALA A 11 -24.53 -11.43 -0.85
C ALA A 11 -24.30 -11.18 -2.36
N GLY A 12 -23.25 -10.44 -2.73
CA GLY A 12 -22.90 -10.20 -4.12
C GLY A 12 -23.44 -8.89 -4.71
N ASP A 13 -23.93 -7.95 -3.86
CA ASP A 13 -24.36 -6.62 -4.30
C ASP A 13 -23.12 -5.71 -4.54
N GLY A 14 -22.77 -5.52 -5.82
CA GLY A 14 -21.61 -4.71 -6.23
C GLY A 14 -21.73 -3.24 -5.81
N ASP A 15 -22.93 -2.67 -5.84
CA ASP A 15 -23.15 -1.28 -5.41
C ASP A 15 -22.97 -1.12 -3.90
N ALA A 16 -23.40 -2.11 -3.13
CA ALA A 16 -23.17 -2.14 -1.69
C ALA A 16 -21.68 -2.25 -1.38
N PHE A 17 -20.94 -3.07 -2.13
CA PHE A 17 -19.48 -3.17 -2.00
C PHE A 17 -18.78 -1.84 -2.36
N ALA A 18 -19.13 -1.22 -3.49
CA ALA A 18 -18.56 0.05 -3.90
C ALA A 18 -18.72 1.12 -2.80
N ARG A 19 -19.93 1.25 -2.24
CA ARG A 19 -20.19 2.18 -1.12
C ARG A 19 -19.43 1.81 0.15
N LEU A 20 -19.23 0.52 0.41
CA LEU A 20 -18.50 0.03 1.58
C LEU A 20 -17.02 0.38 1.53
N VAL A 21 -16.39 0.31 0.35
CA VAL A 21 -14.93 0.51 0.19
C VAL A 21 -14.54 1.94 -0.18
N GLU A 22 -15.47 2.75 -0.69
CA GLU A 22 -15.20 4.11 -1.14
C GLU A 22 -14.47 4.98 -0.11
N PRO A 23 -14.85 4.98 1.19
CA PRO A 23 -14.13 5.77 2.19
C PRO A 23 -12.68 5.36 2.39
N PHE A 24 -12.34 4.12 2.06
CA PHE A 24 -11.00 3.55 2.27
C PHE A 24 -10.09 3.66 1.04
N ARG A 25 -10.61 4.00 -0.15
CA ARG A 25 -9.80 4.00 -1.39
C ARG A 25 -8.58 4.90 -1.28
N ARG A 26 -8.80 6.17 -0.92
CA ARG A 26 -7.70 7.13 -0.73
C ARG A 26 -6.77 6.71 0.40
N GLU A 27 -7.34 6.27 1.51
CA GLU A 27 -6.60 5.81 2.68
C GLU A 27 -5.69 4.61 2.38
N LEU A 28 -6.09 3.72 1.47
CA LEU A 28 -5.32 2.56 1.04
C LEU A 28 -4.26 2.90 -0.01
N GLN A 29 -4.48 3.93 -0.82
CA GLN A 29 -3.55 4.31 -1.89
C GLN A 29 -2.21 4.80 -1.35
N VAL A 30 -2.21 5.60 -0.28
CA VAL A 30 -1.00 6.15 0.33
C VAL A 30 -0.04 5.07 0.84
N PRO A 31 -0.45 4.08 1.65
CA PRO A 31 0.43 2.98 2.02
C PRO A 31 0.88 2.13 0.82
N CYS A 32 0.06 1.96 -0.22
CA CYS A 32 0.50 1.29 -1.44
C CYS A 32 1.65 2.07 -2.10
N TYR A 33 1.53 3.39 -2.24
CA TYR A 33 2.60 4.24 -2.75
C TYR A 33 3.87 4.16 -1.88
N ARG A 34 3.74 4.23 -0.56
CA ARG A 34 4.90 4.08 0.36
C ARG A 34 5.59 2.73 0.24
N MET A 35 4.82 1.70 -0.06
CA MET A 35 5.34 0.35 -0.28
C MET A 35 6.06 0.21 -1.62
N LEU A 36 5.54 0.81 -2.69
CA LEU A 36 5.95 0.54 -4.07
C LEU A 36 6.86 1.62 -4.65
N GLY A 37 6.71 2.89 -4.22
CA GLY A 37 7.53 4.02 -4.68
C GLY A 37 7.12 4.58 -6.04
N SER A 38 6.05 4.05 -6.66
CA SER A 38 5.47 4.52 -7.91
C SER A 38 3.98 4.74 -7.74
N VAL A 39 3.46 5.84 -8.26
CA VAL A 39 2.03 6.17 -8.23
C VAL A 39 1.25 5.15 -9.06
N GLN A 40 1.75 4.81 -10.25
CA GLN A 40 1.12 3.85 -11.13
C GLN A 40 1.05 2.45 -10.49
N ASP A 41 2.17 1.96 -9.93
CA ASP A 41 2.18 0.65 -9.24
C ASP A 41 1.25 0.66 -8.01
N ALA A 42 1.11 1.81 -7.34
CA ALA A 42 0.21 1.95 -6.20
C ALA A 42 -1.27 1.90 -6.63
N GLU A 43 -1.62 2.51 -7.76
CA GLU A 43 -2.96 2.43 -8.35
C GLU A 43 -3.29 0.99 -8.77
N ASP A 44 -2.38 0.32 -9.45
CA ASP A 44 -2.54 -1.08 -9.84
C ASP A 44 -2.72 -1.98 -8.61
N ALA A 45 -1.90 -1.80 -7.58
CA ALA A 45 -2.02 -2.55 -6.33
C ALA A 45 -3.34 -2.25 -5.60
N LEU A 46 -3.86 -1.02 -5.67
CA LEU A 46 -5.16 -0.67 -5.12
C LEU A 46 -6.29 -1.37 -5.87
N GLN A 47 -6.24 -1.39 -7.20
CA GLN A 47 -7.23 -2.09 -8.03
C GLN A 47 -7.23 -3.59 -7.72
N ASP A 48 -6.05 -4.22 -7.65
CA ASP A 48 -5.89 -5.62 -7.27
C ASP A 48 -6.39 -5.90 -5.85
N THR A 49 -6.21 -4.94 -4.95
CA THR A 49 -6.72 -4.98 -3.58
C THR A 49 -8.24 -5.02 -3.57
N LEU A 50 -8.89 -4.11 -4.29
CA LEU A 50 -10.35 -4.02 -4.34
C LEU A 50 -10.96 -5.25 -5.00
N LEU A 51 -10.35 -5.76 -6.08
CA LEU A 51 -10.77 -7.00 -6.72
C LEU A 51 -10.64 -8.20 -5.77
N SER A 52 -9.51 -8.31 -5.07
CA SER A 52 -9.28 -9.39 -4.11
C SER A 52 -10.20 -9.28 -2.89
N ALA A 53 -10.49 -8.04 -2.46
CA ALA A 53 -11.46 -7.79 -1.40
C ALA A 53 -12.87 -8.21 -1.82
N TRP A 54 -13.29 -7.87 -3.04
CA TRP A 54 -14.58 -8.31 -3.59
C TRP A 54 -14.70 -9.84 -3.58
N GLN A 55 -13.69 -10.53 -4.11
CA GLN A 55 -13.67 -11.99 -4.17
C GLN A 55 -13.62 -12.66 -2.80
N GLY A 56 -12.97 -12.02 -1.82
CA GLY A 56 -12.81 -12.57 -0.47
C GLY A 56 -13.88 -12.13 0.53
N LEU A 57 -14.76 -11.21 0.17
CA LEU A 57 -15.70 -10.59 1.12
C LEU A 57 -16.73 -11.59 1.67
N ALA A 58 -17.18 -12.54 0.86
CA ALA A 58 -18.11 -13.58 1.30
C ALA A 58 -17.56 -14.45 2.44
N ALA A 59 -16.22 -14.61 2.48
CA ALA A 59 -15.53 -15.35 3.54
C ALA A 59 -15.08 -14.46 4.72
N PHE A 60 -15.42 -13.18 4.70
CA PHE A 60 -15.07 -12.27 5.79
C PHE A 60 -15.96 -12.50 7.01
N GLU A 61 -15.38 -13.03 8.08
CA GLU A 61 -16.09 -13.44 9.30
C GLU A 61 -16.21 -12.33 10.37
N GLY A 62 -15.78 -11.10 10.07
CA GLY A 62 -15.85 -10.00 11.04
C GLY A 62 -14.90 -10.10 12.24
N ARG A 63 -13.88 -10.97 12.21
CA ARG A 63 -12.86 -11.12 13.29
C ARG A 63 -11.99 -9.89 13.48
N SER A 64 -12.01 -8.98 12.54
CA SER A 64 -11.33 -7.66 12.57
C SER A 64 -12.24 -6.63 11.92
N SER A 65 -11.91 -5.34 12.07
CA SER A 65 -12.63 -4.32 11.32
C SER A 65 -12.43 -4.52 9.81
N ILE A 66 -13.41 -4.08 9.01
CA ILE A 66 -13.28 -4.09 7.54
C ILE A 66 -12.06 -3.30 7.09
N ARG A 67 -11.75 -2.19 7.77
CA ARG A 67 -10.56 -1.37 7.55
C ARG A 67 -9.28 -2.21 7.70
N THR A 68 -9.10 -2.87 8.84
CA THR A 68 -7.94 -3.73 9.10
C THR A 68 -7.82 -4.86 8.07
N TRP A 69 -8.94 -5.44 7.69
CA TRP A 69 -8.95 -6.50 6.69
C TRP A 69 -8.53 -6.00 5.32
N LEU A 70 -9.01 -4.82 4.88
CA LEU A 70 -8.59 -4.19 3.63
C LEU A 70 -7.08 -3.87 3.63
N TYR A 71 -6.52 -3.38 4.75
CA TYR A 71 -5.08 -3.17 4.87
C TYR A 71 -4.27 -4.46 4.74
N ARG A 72 -4.78 -5.59 5.26
CA ARG A 72 -4.15 -6.90 5.06
C ARG A 72 -4.11 -7.28 3.58
N VAL A 73 -5.23 -7.11 2.89
CA VAL A 73 -5.32 -7.40 1.45
C VAL A 73 -4.35 -6.50 0.68
N ALA A 74 -4.36 -5.19 0.92
CA ALA A 74 -3.49 -4.21 0.27
C ALA A 74 -2.00 -4.54 0.49
N THR A 75 -1.60 -4.80 1.74
CA THR A 75 -0.20 -5.18 2.05
C THR A 75 0.20 -6.46 1.32
N SER A 76 -0.69 -7.45 1.24
CA SER A 76 -0.43 -8.69 0.50
C SER A 76 -0.22 -8.41 -0.99
N ARG A 77 -1.06 -7.57 -1.61
CA ARG A 77 -0.92 -7.22 -3.04
C ARG A 77 0.38 -6.44 -3.30
N CYS A 78 0.74 -5.48 -2.46
CA CYS A 78 2.02 -4.78 -2.56
C CYS A 78 3.22 -5.74 -2.44
N LEU A 79 3.19 -6.68 -1.49
CA LEU A 79 4.26 -7.67 -1.35
C LEU A 79 4.32 -8.62 -2.55
N ASP A 80 3.18 -8.95 -3.17
CA ASP A 80 3.13 -9.74 -4.40
C ASP A 80 3.71 -8.97 -5.59
N ALA A 81 3.36 -7.69 -5.74
CA ALA A 81 3.90 -6.80 -6.77
C ALA A 81 5.44 -6.69 -6.66
N LEU A 82 5.97 -6.45 -5.45
CA LEU A 82 7.41 -6.39 -5.21
C LEU A 82 8.12 -7.71 -5.51
N ARG A 83 7.49 -8.86 -5.23
CA ARG A 83 8.02 -10.18 -5.61
C ARG A 83 8.01 -10.39 -7.12
N SER A 84 6.98 -9.94 -7.80
CA SER A 84 6.86 -10.02 -9.25
C SER A 84 7.89 -9.12 -9.96
N ALA A 85 8.07 -7.88 -9.48
CA ALA A 85 9.06 -6.95 -10.00
C ALA A 85 10.49 -7.52 -9.93
N ARG A 86 10.84 -8.20 -8.83
CA ARG A 86 12.14 -8.88 -8.69
C ARG A 86 12.36 -10.06 -9.65
N ARG A 87 11.30 -10.62 -10.19
CA ARG A 87 11.36 -11.76 -11.14
C ARG A 87 11.36 -11.30 -12.60
N ARG A 88 11.05 -10.02 -12.85
CA ARG A 88 11.19 -9.48 -14.21
C ARG A 88 12.67 -9.49 -14.57
N PRO A 89 13.04 -9.97 -15.77
CA PRO A 89 14.42 -9.86 -16.23
C PRO A 89 14.83 -8.39 -16.19
N ALA A 90 16.04 -8.11 -15.73
CA ALA A 90 16.62 -6.79 -15.89
C ALA A 90 16.44 -6.34 -17.35
N LEU A 91 16.08 -5.08 -17.55
CA LEU A 91 16.00 -4.49 -18.90
C LEU A 91 17.17 -4.98 -19.74
N ALA A 92 16.87 -5.31 -21.01
CA ALA A 92 17.89 -5.73 -21.96
C ALA A 92 19.14 -4.84 -21.83
N PRO A 93 20.36 -5.42 -21.91
CA PRO A 93 21.56 -4.63 -21.79
C PRO A 93 21.51 -3.49 -22.81
N PRO A 94 21.99 -2.27 -22.45
CA PRO A 94 21.98 -1.15 -23.37
C PRO A 94 22.67 -1.53 -24.68
N PRO A 95 22.22 -0.98 -25.81
CA PRO A 95 22.84 -1.27 -27.12
C PRO A 95 24.35 -1.07 -27.06
N ALA A 96 25.08 -1.91 -27.76
CA ALA A 96 26.53 -1.85 -27.81
C ALA A 96 27.01 -0.42 -28.18
N GLY A 97 27.80 0.21 -27.30
CA GLY A 97 28.29 1.59 -27.46
C GLY A 97 27.69 2.61 -26.52
N LEU A 98 26.60 2.32 -25.82
CA LEU A 98 26.07 3.13 -24.73
C LEU A 98 26.60 2.57 -23.40
N HIS A 99 27.59 3.26 -22.83
CA HIS A 99 28.04 2.98 -21.48
C HIS A 99 27.22 3.86 -20.50
N PRO A 100 26.24 3.29 -19.77
CA PRO A 100 25.58 4.07 -18.72
C PRO A 100 26.65 4.53 -17.72
N PRO A 101 26.53 5.74 -17.16
CA PRO A 101 27.45 6.21 -16.14
C PRO A 101 27.50 5.16 -15.01
N LYS A 102 28.72 4.86 -14.53
CA LYS A 102 28.88 3.91 -13.40
C LYS A 102 28.02 4.39 -12.25
N PRO A 103 27.15 3.53 -11.67
CA PRO A 103 26.35 3.93 -10.53
C PRO A 103 27.26 4.48 -9.45
N THR A 104 27.01 5.69 -9.01
CA THR A 104 27.58 6.22 -7.78
C THR A 104 27.20 5.26 -6.65
N ARG A 105 28.02 5.10 -5.63
CA ARG A 105 28.00 4.11 -4.53
C ARG A 105 26.67 3.80 -3.82
N LEU A 106 25.58 4.36 -4.25
CA LEU A 106 24.21 4.15 -3.82
C LEU A 106 23.57 3.19 -4.83
N GLY A 107 23.49 1.91 -4.52
CA GLY A 107 22.75 0.86 -5.18
C GLY A 107 21.85 1.18 -6.39
N ASP A 108 21.03 0.28 -6.81
CA ASP A 108 20.09 0.49 -7.92
C ASP A 108 19.37 1.84 -7.79
N LEU A 109 19.41 2.67 -8.85
CA LEU A 109 18.68 3.93 -8.92
C LEU A 109 17.17 3.61 -8.76
N PHE A 110 16.65 3.84 -7.57
CA PHE A 110 15.20 3.80 -7.36
C PHE A 110 14.58 5.02 -8.00
N TRP A 111 13.84 4.81 -9.07
CA TRP A 111 13.04 5.85 -9.67
C TRP A 111 11.79 6.06 -8.81
N LEU A 112 11.77 7.14 -8.05
CA LEU A 112 10.63 7.55 -7.25
C LEU A 112 9.82 8.60 -8.00
N GLU A 113 8.56 8.31 -8.23
CA GLU A 113 7.62 9.31 -8.71
C GLU A 113 7.17 10.19 -7.52
N PRO A 114 7.22 11.53 -7.64
CA PRO A 114 6.65 12.40 -6.62
C PRO A 114 5.17 12.07 -6.40
N CYS A 115 4.75 12.00 -5.14
CA CYS A 115 3.33 11.82 -4.82
C CYS A 115 2.60 13.13 -5.12
N PRO A 116 1.57 13.15 -5.96
CA PRO A 116 0.76 14.33 -6.20
C PRO A 116 0.10 14.81 -4.90
N ASP A 117 0.15 16.11 -4.62
CA ASP A 117 -0.44 16.71 -3.42
C ASP A 117 -1.95 16.40 -3.30
N ALA A 118 -2.63 16.26 -4.43
CA ALA A 118 -4.04 15.87 -4.48
C ALA A 118 -4.36 14.52 -3.81
N LEU A 119 -3.39 13.59 -3.73
CA LEU A 119 -3.56 12.32 -3.02
C LEU A 119 -3.44 12.50 -1.50
N LEU A 120 -2.87 13.62 -1.06
CA LEU A 120 -2.65 13.97 0.34
C LEU A 120 -3.79 14.81 0.91
N GLU A 121 -4.55 15.49 0.03
CA GLU A 121 -5.72 16.27 0.42
C GLU A 121 -6.78 15.37 1.05
N GLY A 122 -7.21 15.69 2.26
CA GLY A 122 -8.24 14.96 3.00
C GLY A 122 -7.75 13.84 3.93
N LEU A 123 -6.45 13.47 3.91
CA LEU A 123 -5.89 12.59 4.95
C LEU A 123 -5.66 13.33 6.27
N THR A 124 -5.66 14.67 6.22
CA THR A 124 -5.37 15.55 7.36
C THR A 124 -6.60 16.04 8.09
N ASP A 125 -7.82 15.78 7.60
CA ASP A 125 -9.04 16.35 8.19
C ASP A 125 -9.40 15.79 9.57
N ASN A 126 -8.80 14.69 9.98
CA ASN A 126 -8.99 14.10 11.31
C ASN A 126 -7.81 14.31 12.26
N THR A 127 -6.84 15.15 11.92
CA THR A 127 -5.62 15.32 12.71
C THR A 127 -5.69 16.63 13.51
N PRO A 128 -5.67 16.58 14.86
CA PRO A 128 -5.93 17.73 15.70
C PRO A 128 -4.71 18.64 15.91
N GLY A 129 -4.17 19.26 14.88
CA GLY A 129 -3.16 20.29 15.09
C GLY A 129 -2.14 20.47 13.95
N PRO A 130 -1.44 21.63 13.90
CA PRO A 130 -0.42 21.89 12.87
C PRO A 130 0.79 20.96 12.94
N GLU A 131 1.17 20.48 14.15
CA GLU A 131 2.29 19.53 14.33
C GLU A 131 1.99 18.20 13.68
N ALA A 132 0.79 17.66 13.87
CA ALA A 132 0.40 16.39 13.27
C ALA A 132 0.25 16.49 11.72
N ARG A 133 -0.07 17.68 11.20
CA ARG A 133 -0.04 17.94 9.74
C ARG A 133 1.38 17.94 9.21
N TYR A 134 2.31 18.54 9.95
CA TYR A 134 3.72 18.57 9.59
C TYR A 134 4.32 17.16 9.60
N GLU A 135 4.08 16.38 10.65
CA GLU A 135 4.51 14.99 10.76
C GLU A 135 3.93 14.11 9.63
N ALA A 136 2.67 14.32 9.25
CA ALA A 136 2.07 13.61 8.14
C ALA A 136 2.71 13.98 6.80
N MET A 137 3.03 15.24 6.57
CA MET A 137 3.73 15.70 5.37
C MET A 137 5.18 15.20 5.34
N GLU A 138 5.89 15.23 6.47
CA GLU A 138 7.26 14.72 6.57
C GLU A 138 7.31 13.20 6.35
N ALA A 139 6.35 12.45 6.85
CA ALA A 139 6.21 11.01 6.61
C ALA A 139 5.98 10.66 5.12
N ILE A 140 5.60 11.64 4.31
CA ILE A 140 5.40 11.50 2.85
C ILE A 140 6.54 12.17 2.09
N SER A 141 7.51 12.76 2.79
CA SER A 141 8.66 13.36 2.13
C SER A 141 9.36 12.35 1.22
N LEU A 142 9.84 12.82 0.08
CA LEU A 142 10.54 11.98 -0.90
C LEU A 142 11.72 11.22 -0.25
N ALA A 143 12.40 11.86 0.73
CA ALA A 143 13.48 11.25 1.48
C ALA A 143 13.01 10.03 2.31
N PHE A 144 11.85 10.14 2.97
CA PHE A 144 11.26 9.04 3.73
C PHE A 144 10.86 7.88 2.82
N VAL A 145 10.17 8.16 1.71
CA VAL A 145 9.80 7.12 0.75
C VAL A 145 11.04 6.46 0.15
N THR A 146 12.09 7.24 -0.16
CA THR A 146 13.39 6.70 -0.61
C THR A 146 13.99 5.75 0.43
N ALA A 147 14.04 6.17 1.69
CA ALA A 147 14.55 5.33 2.78
C ALA A 147 13.76 4.03 2.92
N LEU A 148 12.43 4.08 2.79
CA LEU A 148 11.58 2.89 2.78
C LEU A 148 11.94 1.94 1.64
N GLN A 149 12.30 2.44 0.45
CA GLN A 149 12.67 1.60 -0.69
C GLN A 149 13.96 0.80 -0.44
N LEU A 150 14.84 1.26 0.45
CA LEU A 150 16.05 0.54 0.85
C LEU A 150 15.77 -0.67 1.77
N LEU A 151 14.60 -0.71 2.39
CA LEU A 151 14.23 -1.81 3.28
C LEU A 151 13.76 -3.05 2.50
N PRO A 152 14.04 -4.26 3.02
CA PRO A 152 13.38 -5.47 2.54
C PRO A 152 11.85 -5.32 2.60
N PRO A 153 11.09 -5.87 1.63
CA PRO A 153 9.66 -5.62 1.48
C PRO A 153 8.83 -5.85 2.76
N ARG A 154 9.16 -6.86 3.56
CA ARG A 154 8.45 -7.15 4.82
C ARG A 154 8.76 -6.15 5.92
N GLN A 155 10.02 -5.68 6.00
CA GLN A 155 10.40 -4.65 6.96
C GLN A 155 9.71 -3.32 6.60
N ARG A 156 9.69 -2.98 5.32
CA ARG A 156 8.95 -1.84 4.78
C ARG A 156 7.47 -1.90 5.17
N ALA A 157 6.82 -3.04 4.95
CA ALA A 157 5.43 -3.24 5.35
C ALA A 157 5.23 -3.05 6.85
N ALA A 158 6.15 -3.57 7.69
CA ALA A 158 6.06 -3.41 9.14
C ALA A 158 6.18 -1.95 9.57
N VAL A 159 7.11 -1.18 8.99
CA VAL A 159 7.26 0.26 9.26
C VAL A 159 6.01 1.01 8.82
N VAL A 160 5.51 0.79 7.61
CA VAL A 160 4.30 1.47 7.12
C VAL A 160 3.09 1.18 8.00
N LEU A 161 2.88 -0.07 8.39
CA LEU A 161 1.73 -0.44 9.22
C LEU A 161 1.84 0.08 10.65
N ARG A 162 3.02 -0.03 11.26
CA ARG A 162 3.21 0.31 12.66
C ARG A 162 3.43 1.81 12.87
N ASP A 163 4.43 2.37 12.19
CA ASP A 163 4.94 3.71 12.52
C ASP A 163 4.17 4.80 11.74
N VAL A 164 3.60 4.44 10.58
CA VAL A 164 2.82 5.39 9.78
C VAL A 164 1.32 5.26 10.04
N LEU A 165 0.79 4.06 10.09
CA LEU A 165 -0.65 3.80 10.22
C LEU A 165 -1.08 3.51 11.66
N GLY A 166 -0.14 3.46 12.62
CA GLY A 166 -0.41 3.28 14.04
C GLY A 166 -0.96 1.92 14.44
N PHE A 167 -0.80 0.88 13.62
CA PHE A 167 -1.25 -0.46 13.99
C PHE A 167 -0.45 -1.01 15.18
N PRO A 168 -1.10 -1.68 16.16
CA PRO A 168 -0.40 -2.40 17.20
C PRO A 168 0.61 -3.41 16.64
N ALA A 169 1.76 -3.59 17.28
CA ALA A 169 2.83 -4.47 16.78
C ALA A 169 2.35 -5.90 16.47
N SER A 170 1.46 -6.45 17.29
CA SER A 170 0.86 -7.77 17.09
C SER A 170 -0.03 -7.83 15.84
N GLU A 171 -0.67 -6.75 15.50
CA GLU A 171 -1.54 -6.64 14.32
C GLU A 171 -0.71 -6.41 13.06
N ALA A 172 0.27 -5.50 13.10
CA ALA A 172 1.22 -5.29 12.02
C ALA A 172 1.98 -6.59 11.67
N ALA A 173 2.38 -7.38 12.69
CA ALA A 173 3.01 -8.68 12.47
C ALA A 173 2.08 -9.67 11.76
N ARG A 174 0.79 -9.72 12.13
CA ARG A 174 -0.20 -10.60 11.48
C ARG A 174 -0.47 -10.18 10.02
N VAL A 175 -0.51 -8.88 9.76
CA VAL A 175 -0.70 -8.32 8.42
C VAL A 175 0.50 -8.60 7.53
N SER A 176 1.73 -8.46 8.05
CA SER A 176 2.99 -8.69 7.32
C SER A 176 3.31 -10.18 7.16
N ALA A 177 2.67 -11.06 7.94
CA ALA A 177 2.88 -12.49 7.86
C ALA A 177 2.34 -13.05 6.54
N ARG A 178 3.08 -13.98 5.95
CA ARG A 178 2.63 -14.70 4.76
C ARG A 178 1.37 -15.50 5.10
N PRO A 179 0.28 -15.42 4.32
CA PRO A 179 -0.78 -16.39 4.45
C PRO A 179 -0.15 -17.78 4.27
N ARG A 180 -0.31 -18.66 5.26
CA ARG A 180 0.04 -20.07 5.08
C ARG A 180 -0.96 -20.61 4.05
N ASN A 181 -0.52 -20.84 2.81
CA ASN A 181 -1.26 -21.67 1.89
C ASN A 181 -1.42 -23.06 2.58
N ARG A 182 -2.64 -23.40 2.90
CA ARG A 182 -3.05 -24.78 3.11
C ARG A 182 -3.36 -25.39 1.76
#